data_1cb9038000453d4f3efcd749e7b23028
#
_entry.id   1cb9038000453d4f3efcd749e7b23028
#
_cell.length_a   1.000
_cell.length_b   1.000
_cell.length_c   1.000
_cell.angle_alpha   90.00
_cell.angle_beta   90.00
_cell.angle_gamma   90.00
#
_symmetry.space_group_name_H-M   'P 1'
#
loop_
_entity.id
_entity.type
_entity.pdbx_description
1 polymer ?
#
loop_
_entity_poly.entity_id
_entity_poly.type
_entity_poly.pdbx_seq_one_letter_code
_entity_poly.pdbx_strand_id
1 'polypeptide(L)'
;MLKVYNTMTRSKEEFKPLKDGEVSIYCCGVTPYNHPHIGNARPFVTWDVIRRYFASKGYKVHYIQNFTDVDDKIINTANKEGVKWSDISGRYIKAYFEAIDALNVKRADVYPRVSETIPDIIAMVEKLIAK
;
A
#
# COMPACT_ATOMS: atom_id res chain seq x y z
N MET A 1 12.24 -22.51 -9.72
CA MET A 1 12.38 -21.03 -9.60
C MET A 1 11.02 -20.39 -9.57
N LEU A 2 10.84 -19.28 -8.87
CA LEU A 2 9.56 -18.54 -8.81
C LEU A 2 9.32 -17.85 -10.14
N LYS A 3 8.10 -17.97 -10.68
CA LYS A 3 7.66 -17.23 -11.87
C LYS A 3 6.52 -16.31 -11.49
N VAL A 4 6.56 -15.07 -11.95
CA VAL A 4 5.54 -14.05 -11.76
C VAL A 4 4.99 -13.60 -13.12
N TYR A 5 3.69 -13.22 -13.13
CA TYR A 5 3.11 -12.63 -14.32
C TYR A 5 3.56 -11.17 -14.42
N ASN A 6 4.20 -10.84 -15.53
CA ASN A 6 4.63 -9.48 -15.83
C ASN A 6 3.62 -8.82 -16.79
N THR A 7 2.96 -7.78 -16.33
CA THR A 7 1.96 -7.05 -17.12
C THR A 7 2.57 -6.36 -18.36
N MET A 8 3.84 -5.94 -18.29
CA MET A 8 4.53 -5.30 -19.40
C MET A 8 4.71 -6.26 -20.58
N THR A 9 5.13 -7.49 -20.32
CA THR A 9 5.36 -8.52 -21.34
C THR A 9 4.17 -9.43 -21.54
N ARG A 10 3.12 -9.33 -20.69
CA ARG A 10 1.91 -10.16 -20.69
C ARG A 10 2.21 -11.66 -20.61
N SER A 11 3.30 -12.03 -19.93
CA SER A 11 3.74 -13.41 -19.79
C SER A 11 4.21 -13.73 -18.37
N LYS A 12 4.24 -15.04 -18.04
CA LYS A 12 4.87 -15.51 -16.79
C LYS A 12 6.38 -15.62 -17.02
N GLU A 13 7.14 -14.85 -16.28
CA GLU A 13 8.59 -14.80 -16.35
C GLU A 13 9.22 -15.26 -15.04
N GLU A 14 10.47 -15.69 -15.13
CA GLU A 14 11.26 -15.98 -13.94
C GLU A 14 11.50 -14.68 -13.16
N PHE A 15 11.20 -14.73 -11.86
CA PHE A 15 11.46 -13.59 -10.99
C PHE A 15 12.97 -13.40 -10.79
N LYS A 16 13.44 -12.20 -11.14
CA LYS A 16 14.82 -11.76 -10.90
C LYS A 16 14.79 -10.52 -10.01
N PRO A 17 15.38 -10.54 -8.80
CA PRO A 17 15.44 -9.37 -7.96
C PRO A 17 16.32 -8.29 -8.60
N LEU A 18 16.03 -7.01 -8.33
CA LEU A 18 16.88 -5.89 -8.77
C LEU A 18 18.21 -5.85 -7.99
N LYS A 19 18.22 -6.38 -6.78
CA LYS A 19 19.40 -6.50 -5.93
C LYS A 19 19.44 -7.91 -5.37
N ASP A 20 20.58 -8.57 -5.49
CA ASP A 20 20.75 -9.95 -5.02
C ASP A 20 20.40 -10.08 -3.53
N GLY A 21 19.61 -11.10 -3.21
CA GLY A 21 19.15 -11.38 -1.86
C GLY A 21 18.08 -10.43 -1.29
N GLU A 22 17.65 -9.40 -2.04
CA GLU A 22 16.65 -8.46 -1.57
C GLU A 22 15.43 -8.40 -2.53
N VAL A 23 14.25 -8.25 -1.97
CA VAL A 23 13.00 -8.06 -2.72
C VAL A 23 12.26 -6.84 -2.18
N SER A 24 12.01 -5.87 -3.04
CA SER A 24 11.19 -4.70 -2.71
C SER A 24 9.81 -4.83 -3.35
N ILE A 25 8.76 -4.67 -2.51
CA ILE A 25 7.37 -4.78 -2.92
C ILE A 25 6.67 -3.48 -2.54
N TYR A 26 6.01 -2.86 -3.51
CA TYR A 26 5.07 -1.77 -3.26
C TYR A 26 3.64 -2.27 -3.52
N CYS A 27 2.78 -2.12 -2.54
CA CYS A 27 1.36 -2.42 -2.66
C CYS A 27 0.55 -1.14 -2.49
N CYS A 28 -0.35 -0.88 -3.43
CA CYS A 28 -1.33 0.20 -3.26
C CYS A 28 -2.21 -0.11 -2.04
N GLY A 29 -2.28 0.84 -1.12
CA GLY A 29 -3.04 0.70 0.11
C GLY A 29 -4.51 1.07 -0.02
N VAL A 30 -5.11 1.51 1.06
CA VAL A 30 -6.53 1.87 1.11
C VAL A 30 -6.72 3.38 1.15
N THR A 31 -7.90 3.83 0.69
CA THR A 31 -8.45 5.16 0.99
C THR A 31 -9.29 5.02 2.26
N PRO A 32 -8.83 5.53 3.41
CA PRO A 32 -9.44 5.27 4.71
C PRO A 32 -10.63 6.23 4.97
N TYR A 33 -11.77 5.99 4.31
CA TYR A 33 -13.00 6.77 4.48
C TYR A 33 -14.14 5.99 5.13
N ASN A 34 -13.96 4.68 5.33
CA ASN A 34 -14.93 3.78 5.94
C ASN A 34 -14.22 2.54 6.52
N HIS A 35 -14.93 1.72 7.30
CA HIS A 35 -14.41 0.45 7.80
C HIS A 35 -13.99 -0.46 6.64
N PRO A 36 -12.85 -1.18 6.79
CA PRO A 36 -12.43 -2.14 5.78
C PRO A 36 -13.43 -3.32 5.72
N HIS A 37 -13.60 -3.88 4.53
CA HIS A 37 -14.40 -5.07 4.31
C HIS A 37 -13.53 -6.18 3.69
N ILE A 38 -14.05 -7.40 3.58
CA ILE A 38 -13.30 -8.57 3.11
C ILE A 38 -12.64 -8.36 1.72
N GLY A 39 -13.26 -7.57 0.85
CA GLY A 39 -12.68 -7.23 -0.45
C GLY A 39 -11.40 -6.41 -0.33
N ASN A 40 -11.29 -5.55 0.70
CA ASN A 40 -10.05 -4.80 0.99
C ASN A 40 -8.97 -5.72 1.57
N ALA A 41 -9.34 -6.73 2.36
CA ALA A 41 -8.41 -7.64 3.00
C ALA A 41 -7.72 -8.58 2.00
N ARG A 42 -8.40 -8.99 0.94
CA ARG A 42 -7.89 -9.96 -0.05
C ARG A 42 -6.50 -9.65 -0.59
N PRO A 43 -6.19 -8.45 -1.13
CA PRO A 43 -4.86 -8.15 -1.63
C PRO A 43 -3.82 -8.20 -0.51
N PHE A 44 -4.12 -7.72 0.70
CA PHE A 44 -3.14 -7.68 1.79
C PHE A 44 -2.79 -9.07 2.31
N VAL A 45 -3.76 -9.97 2.43
CA VAL A 45 -3.51 -11.39 2.74
C VAL A 45 -2.66 -12.03 1.63
N THR A 46 -2.98 -11.78 0.37
CA THR A 46 -2.21 -12.33 -0.76
C THR A 46 -0.76 -11.85 -0.74
N TRP A 47 -0.53 -10.55 -0.53
CA TRP A 47 0.81 -9.99 -0.44
C TRP A 47 1.57 -10.44 0.81
N ASP A 48 0.88 -10.69 1.92
CA ASP A 48 1.51 -11.26 3.11
C ASP A 48 2.01 -12.68 2.87
N VAL A 49 1.25 -13.51 2.17
CA VAL A 49 1.70 -14.85 1.75
C VAL A 49 2.94 -14.74 0.85
N ILE A 50 2.91 -13.85 -0.15
CA ILE A 50 4.03 -13.66 -1.09
C ILE A 50 5.29 -13.24 -0.36
N ARG A 51 5.22 -12.25 0.53
CA ARG A 51 6.41 -11.77 1.26
C ARG A 51 6.95 -12.80 2.25
N ARG A 52 6.07 -13.57 2.92
CA ARG A 52 6.49 -14.69 3.77
C ARG A 52 7.19 -15.77 2.95
N TYR A 53 6.70 -16.05 1.75
CA TYR A 53 7.35 -16.98 0.83
C TYR A 53 8.76 -16.50 0.44
N PHE A 54 8.93 -15.24 0.04
CA PHE A 54 10.26 -14.70 -0.26
C PHE A 54 11.19 -14.78 0.96
N ALA A 55 10.71 -14.40 2.14
CA ALA A 55 11.47 -14.50 3.38
C ALA A 55 11.89 -15.94 3.67
N SER A 56 11.02 -16.94 3.45
CA SER A 56 11.34 -18.37 3.63
C SER A 56 12.38 -18.90 2.62
N LYS A 57 12.59 -18.17 1.52
CA LYS A 57 13.64 -18.44 0.53
C LYS A 57 14.96 -17.70 0.81
N GLY A 58 15.06 -17.03 1.95
CA GLY A 58 16.25 -16.30 2.38
C GLY A 58 16.36 -14.87 1.85
N TYR A 59 15.32 -14.34 1.17
CA TYR A 59 15.34 -12.96 0.74
C TYR A 59 15.02 -12.00 1.89
N LYS A 60 15.74 -10.88 1.94
CA LYS A 60 15.35 -9.73 2.73
C LYS A 60 14.23 -8.99 1.99
N VAL A 61 13.04 -8.96 2.58
CA VAL A 61 11.86 -8.37 1.95
C VAL A 61 11.61 -6.97 2.52
N HIS A 62 11.52 -5.99 1.62
CA HIS A 62 11.10 -4.62 1.91
C HIS A 62 9.68 -4.43 1.36
N TYR A 63 8.71 -4.29 2.26
CA TYR A 63 7.31 -4.16 1.89
C TYR A 63 6.77 -2.79 2.26
N ILE A 64 6.35 -2.04 1.26
CA ILE A 64 5.82 -0.68 1.39
C ILE A 64 4.35 -0.68 0.97
N GLN A 65 3.50 -0.04 1.77
CA GLN A 65 2.09 0.12 1.47
C GLN A 65 1.65 1.54 1.86
N ASN A 66 1.09 2.29 0.92
CA ASN A 66 0.65 3.65 1.21
C ASN A 66 -0.74 3.72 1.84
N PHE A 67 -1.08 4.91 2.36
CA PHE A 67 -2.45 5.33 2.60
C PHE A 67 -2.78 6.53 1.70
N THR A 68 -3.88 6.45 0.96
CA THR A 68 -4.46 7.61 0.27
C THR A 68 -5.36 8.35 1.25
N ASP A 69 -4.72 9.04 2.19
CA ASP A 69 -5.37 9.69 3.32
C ASP A 69 -5.95 11.08 3.01
N VAL A 70 -5.81 11.53 1.75
CA VAL A 70 -6.50 12.69 1.17
C VAL A 70 -7.17 12.25 -0.12
N ASP A 71 -8.50 12.32 -0.18
CA ASP A 71 -9.33 11.88 -1.31
C ASP A 71 -10.73 12.48 -1.16
N ASP A 72 -11.44 12.67 -2.26
CA ASP A 72 -12.81 13.22 -2.26
C ASP A 72 -13.77 12.43 -1.34
N LYS A 73 -13.62 11.12 -1.25
CA LYS A 73 -14.46 10.28 -0.37
C LYS A 73 -14.25 10.62 1.10
N ILE A 74 -13.00 10.90 1.50
CA ILE A 74 -12.66 11.31 2.86
C ILE A 74 -13.25 12.70 3.14
N ILE A 75 -13.04 13.65 2.20
CA ILE A 75 -13.53 15.02 2.33
C ILE A 75 -15.07 15.04 2.40
N ASN A 76 -15.73 14.28 1.54
CA ASN A 76 -17.19 14.20 1.54
C ASN A 76 -17.74 13.57 2.83
N THR A 77 -17.06 12.57 3.37
CA THR A 77 -17.43 11.96 4.66
C THR A 77 -17.24 12.96 5.79
N ALA A 78 -16.12 13.68 5.82
CA ALA A 78 -15.83 14.70 6.80
C ALA A 78 -16.88 15.84 6.78
N ASN A 79 -17.25 16.31 5.59
CA ASN A 79 -18.28 17.33 5.44
C ASN A 79 -19.65 16.88 5.95
N LYS A 80 -20.03 15.62 5.71
CA LYS A 80 -21.28 15.04 6.21
C LYS A 80 -21.31 14.92 7.73
N GLU A 81 -20.16 14.58 8.34
CA GLU A 81 -20.04 14.43 9.79
C GLU A 81 -19.70 15.76 10.51
N GLY A 82 -19.37 16.83 9.79
CA GLY A 82 -18.97 18.10 10.39
C GLY A 82 -17.63 18.07 11.11
N VAL A 83 -16.70 17.23 10.66
CA VAL A 83 -15.37 17.05 11.26
C VAL A 83 -14.26 17.33 10.24
N LYS A 84 -13.00 17.33 10.70
CA LYS A 84 -11.86 17.47 9.78
C LYS A 84 -11.63 16.18 8.98
N TRP A 85 -11.15 16.30 7.75
CA TRP A 85 -10.79 15.15 6.94
C TRP A 85 -9.73 14.26 7.60
N SER A 86 -8.80 14.86 8.35
CA SER A 86 -7.76 14.13 9.11
C SER A 86 -8.34 13.23 10.20
N ASP A 87 -9.49 13.62 10.79
CA ASP A 87 -10.15 12.82 11.83
C ASP A 87 -10.78 11.57 11.20
N ILE A 88 -11.35 11.71 10.00
CA ILE A 88 -11.89 10.59 9.23
C ILE A 88 -10.77 9.63 8.84
N SER A 89 -9.72 10.12 8.18
CA SER A 89 -8.60 9.26 7.75
C SER A 89 -7.91 8.58 8.94
N GLY A 90 -7.68 9.31 10.04
CA GLY A 90 -7.09 8.75 11.26
C GLY A 90 -7.93 7.64 11.88
N ARG A 91 -9.26 7.84 11.99
CA ARG A 91 -10.22 6.85 12.49
C ARG A 91 -10.16 5.55 11.68
N TYR A 92 -10.22 5.65 10.37
CA TYR A 92 -10.28 4.48 9.51
C TYR A 92 -8.93 3.83 9.22
N ILE A 93 -7.82 4.56 9.36
CA ILE A 93 -6.47 3.95 9.43
C ILE A 93 -6.35 3.06 10.68
N LYS A 94 -6.86 3.52 11.82
CA LYS A 94 -6.90 2.69 13.04
C LYS A 94 -7.73 1.42 12.82
N ALA A 95 -8.95 1.56 12.28
CA ALA A 95 -9.82 0.43 11.96
C ALA A 95 -9.18 -0.55 10.94
N TYR A 96 -8.42 -0.03 9.96
CA TYR A 96 -7.65 -0.84 9.05
C TYR A 96 -6.61 -1.69 9.78
N PHE A 97 -5.83 -1.10 10.69
CA PHE A 97 -4.83 -1.86 11.45
C PHE A 97 -5.45 -2.92 12.35
N GLU A 98 -6.56 -2.60 13.01
CA GLU A 98 -7.30 -3.58 13.82
C GLU A 98 -7.75 -4.79 12.97
N ALA A 99 -8.25 -4.54 11.77
CA ALA A 99 -8.71 -5.59 10.86
C ALA A 99 -7.58 -6.47 10.33
N ILE A 100 -6.45 -5.89 9.88
CA ILE A 100 -5.34 -6.70 9.36
C ILE A 100 -4.58 -7.43 10.44
N ASP A 101 -4.48 -6.86 11.65
CA ASP A 101 -3.90 -7.54 12.81
C ASP A 101 -4.75 -8.77 13.20
N ALA A 102 -6.09 -8.64 13.19
CA ALA A 102 -7.01 -9.75 13.44
C ALA A 102 -6.89 -10.89 12.39
N LEU A 103 -6.48 -10.55 11.16
CA LEU A 103 -6.19 -11.51 10.10
C LEU A 103 -4.76 -12.07 10.14
N ASN A 104 -3.97 -11.71 11.15
CA ASN A 104 -2.55 -12.07 11.27
C ASN A 104 -1.71 -11.69 10.04
N VAL A 105 -2.10 -10.61 9.36
CA VAL A 105 -1.33 -10.00 8.27
C VAL A 105 -0.20 -9.18 8.87
N LYS A 106 1.03 -9.49 8.53
CA LYS A 106 2.20 -8.75 9.02
C LYS A 106 2.16 -7.31 8.49
N ARG A 107 2.33 -6.32 9.31
CA ARG A 107 2.36 -4.91 8.91
C ARG A 107 3.48 -4.62 7.91
N ALA A 108 3.27 -3.63 7.05
CA ALA A 108 4.32 -3.16 6.14
C ALA A 108 5.48 -2.52 6.91
N ASP A 109 6.63 -2.45 6.28
CA ASP A 109 7.81 -1.81 6.88
C ASP A 109 7.64 -0.29 6.90
N VAL A 110 6.94 0.26 5.89
CA VAL A 110 6.63 1.69 5.79
C VAL A 110 5.22 1.88 5.25
N TYR A 111 4.51 2.87 5.80
CA TYR A 111 3.20 3.32 5.33
C TYR A 111 3.24 4.81 4.95
N PRO A 112 3.73 5.17 3.75
CA PRO A 112 3.69 6.55 3.29
C PRO A 112 2.25 7.07 3.22
N ARG A 113 2.03 8.33 3.61
CA ARG A 113 0.74 9.01 3.48
C ARG A 113 0.81 10.06 2.39
N VAL A 114 -0.25 10.17 1.60
CA VAL A 114 -0.32 11.19 0.55
C VAL A 114 -0.19 12.59 1.15
N SER A 115 -0.86 12.85 2.28
CA SER A 115 -0.79 14.15 2.98
C SER A 115 0.62 14.56 3.39
N GLU A 116 1.50 13.60 3.67
CA GLU A 116 2.89 13.82 4.09
C GLU A 116 3.87 13.93 2.91
N THR A 117 3.45 13.53 1.70
CA THR A 117 4.30 13.46 0.50
C THR A 117 3.93 14.48 -0.58
N ILE A 118 3.03 15.42 -0.30
CA ILE A 118 2.61 16.46 -1.27
C ILE A 118 3.79 17.24 -1.87
N PRO A 119 4.80 17.69 -1.10
CA PRO A 119 5.95 18.39 -1.67
C PRO A 119 6.72 17.54 -2.68
N ASP A 120 6.90 16.25 -2.40
CA ASP A 120 7.58 15.31 -3.31
C ASP A 120 6.80 15.07 -4.59
N ILE A 121 5.46 15.00 -4.48
CA ILE A 121 4.55 14.89 -5.62
C ILE A 121 4.67 16.12 -6.51
N ILE A 122 4.64 17.32 -5.95
CA ILE A 122 4.83 18.58 -6.69
C ILE A 122 6.17 18.58 -7.41
N ALA A 123 7.26 18.28 -6.70
CA ALA A 123 8.59 18.24 -7.29
C ALA A 123 8.72 17.22 -8.42
N MET A 124 8.03 16.08 -8.33
CA MET A 124 7.98 15.09 -9.41
C MET A 124 7.23 15.63 -10.63
N VAL A 125 6.07 16.25 -10.43
CA VAL A 125 5.26 16.85 -11.50
C VAL A 125 6.04 17.95 -12.22
N GLU A 126 6.70 18.85 -11.50
CA GLU A 126 7.56 19.91 -12.08
C GLU A 126 8.68 19.33 -12.95
N LYS A 127 9.35 18.26 -12.49
CA LYS A 127 10.36 17.56 -13.27
C LYS A 127 9.82 16.93 -14.55
N LEU A 128 8.57 16.42 -14.52
CA LEU A 128 7.93 15.83 -15.70
C LEU A 128 7.53 16.92 -16.70
N ILE A 129 7.02 18.05 -16.23
CA ILE A 129 6.66 19.21 -17.10
C ILE A 129 7.91 19.76 -17.79
N ALA A 130 9.05 19.78 -17.09
CA ALA A 130 10.32 20.29 -17.62
C ALA A 130 10.99 19.37 -18.65
N LYS A 131 10.53 18.12 -18.83
CA LYS A 131 11.01 17.17 -19.84
C LYS A 131 10.23 17.26 -21.14
#